data_59af441d15a9ff219a1bb6d4dcd983c7
#
_entry.id   59af441d15a9ff219a1bb6d4dcd983c7
#
_cell.length_a   1.000
_cell.length_b   1.000
_cell.length_c   1.000
_cell.angle_alpha   90.00
_cell.angle_beta   90.00
_cell.angle_gamma   90.00
#
_symmetry.space_group_name_H-M   'P 1'
#
loop_
_entity.id
_entity.type
_entity.pdbx_description
1 polymer ?
#
loop_
_entity_poly.entity_id
_entity_poly.type
_entity_poly.pdbx_seq_one_letter_code
_entity_poly.pdbx_strand_id
1 'polypeptide(L)'
;MKAISIYALTRNQNMECVQKLERQLSGRDFFLRIKEWELESMRALVERLELHMQDVSALRLFYSFQIPRLGKEFDLLQIRENQIINIELKSGAVSEEAIQKQLIQNRYYLSALGKPIQSYTYISSQNRLMRLTNHDHVIEASWNQLCAALQKEGKDYSGDIENLFRAEWYLFSPLTEPNRFLNKEYFLTAQQRDIKRQILKKICEEQTGYFSFSGLPGTGKTLLLYDIAMKLSNRQQVCIIHCGEAGKKWEILHKRLQRIDFLSDNQLETQFSLEDYHAILVDEAH
;
A
#
# COMPACT_ATOMS: atom_id res chain seq x y z
N MET A 1 17.29 -4.22 6.81
CA MET A 1 16.91 -5.61 6.43
C MET A 1 17.60 -6.01 5.13
N LYS A 2 18.07 -7.28 5.00
CA LYS A 2 18.78 -7.81 3.83
C LYS A 2 17.93 -8.83 3.05
N ALA A 3 18.23 -9.00 1.75
CA ALA A 3 17.64 -10.05 0.94
C ALA A 3 18.17 -11.43 1.36
N ILE A 4 17.29 -12.42 1.35
CA ILE A 4 17.56 -13.79 1.84
C ILE A 4 17.23 -14.83 0.79
N SER A 5 17.74 -16.04 0.95
CA SER A 5 17.31 -17.19 0.15
C SER A 5 16.01 -17.76 0.70
N ILE A 6 14.92 -17.60 -0.05
CA ILE A 6 13.65 -18.22 0.31
C ILE A 6 13.72 -19.75 0.26
N TYR A 7 14.59 -20.29 -0.60
CA TYR A 7 14.89 -21.73 -0.64
C TYR A 7 15.34 -22.25 0.73
N ALA A 8 16.23 -21.54 1.42
CA ALA A 8 16.72 -21.93 2.74
C ALA A 8 15.58 -21.98 3.79
N LEU A 9 14.63 -21.03 3.74
CA LEU A 9 13.49 -21.02 4.64
C LEU A 9 12.55 -22.21 4.43
N THR A 10 12.36 -22.63 3.18
CA THR A 10 11.41 -23.68 2.81
C THR A 10 11.88 -25.10 3.13
N ARG A 11 13.19 -25.29 3.41
CA ARG A 11 13.76 -26.62 3.75
C ARG A 11 13.56 -27.01 5.22
N ASN A 12 13.19 -26.07 6.07
CA ASN A 12 12.94 -26.35 7.47
C ASN A 12 11.44 -26.52 7.73
N GLN A 13 11.08 -27.55 8.49
CA GLN A 13 9.69 -27.85 8.83
C GLN A 13 9.26 -27.27 10.18
N ASN A 14 10.21 -26.95 11.05
CA ASN A 14 9.93 -26.38 12.36
C ASN A 14 9.79 -24.84 12.25
N MET A 15 8.61 -24.32 12.59
CA MET A 15 8.29 -22.90 12.49
C MET A 15 9.22 -22.02 13.33
N GLU A 16 9.59 -22.45 14.53
CA GLU A 16 10.52 -21.67 15.36
C GLU A 16 11.92 -21.60 14.72
N CYS A 17 12.37 -22.69 14.10
CA CYS A 17 13.64 -22.70 13.38
C CYS A 17 13.58 -21.80 12.14
N VAL A 18 12.46 -21.78 11.41
CA VAL A 18 12.25 -20.90 10.27
C VAL A 18 12.30 -19.42 10.69
N GLN A 19 11.64 -19.05 11.79
CA GLN A 19 11.65 -17.68 12.30
C GLN A 19 13.06 -17.26 12.79
N LYS A 20 13.79 -18.16 13.46
CA LYS A 20 15.18 -17.88 13.88
C LYS A 20 16.09 -17.72 12.66
N LEU A 21 15.96 -18.59 11.67
CA LEU A 21 16.75 -18.57 10.45
C LEU A 21 16.45 -17.29 9.64
N GLU A 22 15.17 -16.92 9.48
CA GLU A 22 14.77 -15.69 8.80
C GLU A 22 15.41 -14.48 9.45
N ARG A 23 15.27 -14.33 10.77
CA ARG A 23 15.85 -13.23 11.53
C ARG A 23 17.37 -13.15 11.36
N GLN A 24 18.05 -14.29 11.45
CA GLN A 24 19.51 -14.35 11.29
C GLN A 24 19.96 -13.95 9.88
N LEU A 25 19.26 -14.43 8.84
CA LEU A 25 19.60 -14.13 7.45
C LEU A 25 19.25 -12.70 7.05
N SER A 26 18.05 -12.24 7.43
CA SER A 26 17.54 -10.91 7.07
C SER A 26 18.18 -9.78 7.87
N GLY A 27 18.70 -10.08 9.06
CA GLY A 27 19.23 -9.08 9.98
C GLY A 27 18.15 -8.22 10.64
N ARG A 28 16.92 -8.72 10.78
CA ARG A 28 15.86 -8.02 11.51
C ARG A 28 16.14 -7.99 13.02
N ASP A 29 15.73 -6.93 13.67
CA ASP A 29 15.85 -6.79 15.13
C ASP A 29 14.74 -7.56 15.88
N PHE A 30 13.66 -7.93 15.22
CA PHE A 30 12.50 -8.63 15.78
C PHE A 30 12.24 -9.98 15.10
N PHE A 31 11.46 -10.85 15.74
CA PHE A 31 10.97 -12.09 15.15
C PHE A 31 9.75 -11.81 14.27
N LEU A 32 9.86 -12.14 12.98
CA LEU A 32 8.73 -12.08 12.06
C LEU A 32 7.71 -13.17 12.41
N ARG A 33 6.44 -12.79 12.55
CA ARG A 33 5.36 -13.76 12.72
C ARG A 33 4.99 -14.36 11.36
N ILE A 34 5.69 -15.43 10.99
CA ILE A 34 5.40 -16.18 9.76
C ILE A 34 4.16 -17.04 9.99
N LYS A 35 3.20 -17.00 9.08
CA LYS A 35 2.00 -17.83 9.12
C LYS A 35 2.28 -19.16 8.38
N GLU A 36 1.68 -20.23 8.86
CA GLU A 36 1.88 -21.57 8.26
C GLU A 36 1.52 -21.60 6.77
N TRP A 37 0.35 -21.05 6.41
CA TRP A 37 -0.08 -20.99 5.01
C TRP A 37 0.88 -20.19 4.10
N GLU A 38 1.55 -19.20 4.65
CA GLU A 38 2.52 -18.36 3.93
C GLU A 38 3.79 -19.13 3.62
N LEU A 39 4.30 -19.90 4.60
CA LEU A 39 5.43 -20.79 4.41
C LEU A 39 5.09 -21.93 3.43
N GLU A 40 3.90 -22.50 3.50
CA GLU A 40 3.42 -23.52 2.55
C GLU A 40 3.31 -22.95 1.12
N SER A 41 2.76 -21.73 0.97
CA SER A 41 2.69 -21.06 -0.34
C SER A 41 4.08 -20.77 -0.90
N MET A 42 5.02 -20.41 -0.04
CA MET A 42 6.42 -20.20 -0.42
C MET A 42 7.11 -21.49 -0.84
N ARG A 43 6.85 -22.63 -0.14
CA ARG A 43 7.34 -23.94 -0.54
C ARG A 43 6.83 -24.33 -1.92
N ALA A 44 5.52 -24.21 -2.13
CA ALA A 44 4.93 -24.50 -3.43
C ALA A 44 5.50 -23.62 -4.55
N LEU A 45 5.77 -22.33 -4.27
CA LEU A 45 6.44 -21.44 -5.21
C LEU A 45 7.85 -21.94 -5.53
N VAL A 46 8.65 -22.28 -4.52
CA VAL A 46 10.03 -22.78 -4.69
C VAL A 46 10.04 -24.07 -5.50
N GLU A 47 9.16 -25.03 -5.21
CA GLU A 47 9.03 -26.28 -5.99
C GLU A 47 8.74 -26.02 -7.47
N ARG A 48 7.91 -25.01 -7.75
CA ARG A 48 7.63 -24.62 -9.14
C ARG A 48 8.84 -23.97 -9.82
N LEU A 49 9.55 -23.11 -9.10
CA LEU A 49 10.77 -22.49 -9.63
C LEU A 49 11.85 -23.55 -9.95
N GLU A 50 12.00 -24.58 -9.10
CA GLU A 50 12.95 -25.71 -9.31
C GLU A 50 12.67 -26.48 -10.61
N LEU A 51 11.43 -26.50 -11.10
CA LEU A 51 11.08 -27.12 -12.38
C LEU A 51 11.51 -26.31 -13.61
N HIS A 52 11.77 -25.00 -13.44
CA HIS A 52 11.99 -24.07 -14.54
C HIS A 52 13.33 -23.34 -14.49
N MET A 53 14.11 -23.51 -13.42
CA MET A 53 15.43 -22.91 -13.27
C MET A 53 16.39 -23.83 -12.52
N GLN A 54 17.68 -23.75 -12.87
CA GLN A 54 18.68 -24.70 -12.35
C GLN A 54 19.05 -24.45 -10.89
N ASP A 55 19.12 -23.20 -10.45
CA ASP A 55 19.58 -22.85 -9.10
C ASP A 55 18.66 -21.81 -8.45
N VAL A 56 17.63 -22.33 -7.78
CA VAL A 56 16.71 -21.51 -6.96
C VAL A 56 17.39 -21.06 -5.66
N SER A 57 18.40 -21.80 -5.18
CA SER A 57 19.10 -21.49 -3.93
C SER A 57 19.91 -20.19 -4.00
N ALA A 58 20.34 -19.81 -5.21
CA ALA A 58 21.04 -18.56 -5.46
C ALA A 58 20.15 -17.32 -5.44
N LEU A 59 18.81 -17.46 -5.57
CA LEU A 59 17.90 -16.32 -5.52
C LEU A 59 17.95 -15.62 -4.16
N ARG A 60 18.01 -14.30 -4.23
CA ARG A 60 17.96 -13.41 -3.07
C ARG A 60 16.76 -12.51 -3.18
N LEU A 61 15.84 -12.63 -2.21
CA LEU A 61 14.58 -11.90 -2.15
C LEU A 61 14.44 -11.26 -0.78
N PHE A 62 13.90 -10.05 -0.73
CA PHE A 62 13.42 -9.46 0.50
C PHE A 62 12.07 -10.11 0.81
N TYR A 63 11.96 -10.73 1.97
CA TYR A 63 10.76 -11.44 2.41
C TYR A 63 9.99 -10.62 3.43
N SER A 64 8.66 -10.49 3.23
CA SER A 64 7.75 -9.76 4.12
C SER A 64 8.30 -8.37 4.49
N PHE A 65 8.68 -7.59 3.46
CA PHE A 65 9.17 -6.23 3.68
C PHE A 65 8.02 -5.26 3.83
N GLN A 66 8.05 -4.49 4.92
CA GLN A 66 7.08 -3.44 5.19
C GLN A 66 7.73 -2.06 5.07
N ILE A 67 7.17 -1.18 4.23
CA ILE A 67 7.66 0.19 4.13
C ILE A 67 7.47 0.90 5.48
N PRO A 68 8.53 1.43 6.10
CA PRO A 68 8.44 2.12 7.38
C PRO A 68 7.39 3.23 7.37
N ARG A 69 6.61 3.38 8.45
CA ARG A 69 5.56 4.38 8.67
C ARG A 69 4.33 4.27 7.75
N LEU A 70 4.37 3.52 6.65
CA LEU A 70 3.24 3.37 5.73
C LEU A 70 2.45 2.08 5.92
N GLY A 71 3.02 1.09 6.59
CA GLY A 71 2.39 -0.21 6.81
C GLY A 71 2.06 -0.98 5.52
N LYS A 72 2.69 -0.60 4.39
CA LYS A 72 2.58 -1.33 3.14
C LYS A 72 3.58 -2.47 3.12
N GLU A 73 3.07 -3.68 3.03
CA GLU A 73 3.85 -4.92 3.01
C GLU A 73 3.94 -5.49 1.59
N PHE A 74 5.09 -6.12 1.30
CA PHE A 74 5.36 -6.91 0.12
C PHE A 74 5.83 -8.30 0.55
N ASP A 75 5.22 -9.35 0.02
CA ASP A 75 5.55 -10.70 0.42
C ASP A 75 6.97 -11.07 -0.04
N LEU A 76 7.26 -10.93 -1.33
CA LEU A 76 8.58 -11.19 -1.90
C LEU A 76 8.99 -10.09 -2.88
N LEU A 77 10.17 -9.51 -2.69
CA LEU A 77 10.76 -8.52 -3.59
C LEU A 77 12.17 -8.93 -4.02
N GLN A 78 12.44 -8.92 -5.33
CA GLN A 78 13.79 -8.86 -5.86
C GLN A 78 14.06 -7.45 -6.35
N ILE A 79 15.12 -6.83 -5.87
CA ILE A 79 15.54 -5.49 -6.31
C ILE A 79 16.95 -5.62 -6.91
N ARG A 80 17.04 -5.29 -8.18
CA ARG A 80 18.30 -5.23 -8.95
C ARG A 80 18.57 -3.83 -9.48
N GLU A 81 19.76 -3.61 -10.01
CA GLU A 81 20.10 -2.31 -10.61
C GLU A 81 19.16 -1.93 -11.74
N ASN A 82 18.68 -2.88 -12.51
CA ASN A 82 17.92 -2.69 -13.75
C ASN A 82 16.43 -3.06 -13.67
N GLN A 83 15.95 -3.65 -12.58
CA GLN A 83 14.54 -4.04 -12.43
C GLN A 83 14.14 -4.34 -10.98
N ILE A 84 12.82 -4.40 -10.78
CA ILE A 84 12.19 -4.87 -9.55
C ILE A 84 11.20 -5.96 -9.92
N ILE A 85 11.22 -7.07 -9.18
CA ILE A 85 10.21 -8.13 -9.27
C ILE A 85 9.51 -8.22 -7.93
N ASN A 86 8.19 -8.09 -7.94
CA ASN A 86 7.31 -8.28 -6.79
C ASN A 86 6.47 -9.54 -7.00
N ILE A 87 6.45 -10.42 -6.02
CA ILE A 87 5.61 -11.63 -6.02
C ILE A 87 4.79 -11.64 -4.74
N GLU A 88 3.48 -11.63 -4.88
CA GLU A 88 2.52 -11.78 -3.78
C GLU A 88 2.08 -13.22 -3.66
N LEU A 89 1.93 -13.72 -2.43
CA LEU A 89 1.53 -15.09 -2.12
C LEU A 89 0.06 -15.12 -1.68
N LYS A 90 -0.70 -16.07 -2.24
CA LYS A 90 -2.09 -16.36 -1.85
C LYS A 90 -2.26 -17.86 -1.67
N SER A 91 -2.83 -18.26 -0.53
CA SER A 91 -3.10 -19.67 -0.26
C SER A 91 -4.44 -20.14 -0.83
N GLY A 92 -5.42 -19.24 -0.93
CA GLY A 92 -6.78 -19.55 -1.39
C GLY A 92 -7.18 -18.77 -2.65
N ALA A 93 -8.38 -19.07 -3.17
CA ALA A 93 -8.94 -18.36 -4.30
C ALA A 93 -9.16 -16.88 -3.98
N VAL A 94 -8.72 -16.01 -4.89
CA VAL A 94 -8.85 -14.56 -4.82
C VAL A 94 -9.39 -14.07 -6.15
N SER A 95 -10.28 -13.07 -6.16
CA SER A 95 -10.81 -12.52 -7.40
C SER A 95 -9.72 -11.75 -8.18
N GLU A 96 -9.85 -11.73 -9.49
CA GLU A 96 -8.89 -11.03 -10.36
C GLU A 96 -8.86 -9.52 -10.06
N GLU A 97 -10.00 -8.92 -9.71
CA GLU A 97 -10.10 -7.51 -9.33
C GLU A 97 -9.32 -7.22 -8.04
N ALA A 98 -9.33 -8.14 -7.07
CA ALA A 98 -8.58 -7.99 -5.83
C ALA A 98 -7.06 -8.10 -6.07
N ILE A 99 -6.65 -9.04 -6.95
CA ILE A 99 -5.26 -9.19 -7.40
C ILE A 99 -4.82 -7.92 -8.14
N GLN A 100 -5.61 -7.47 -9.12
CA GLN A 100 -5.34 -6.27 -9.89
C GLN A 100 -5.11 -5.06 -8.99
N LYS A 101 -6.05 -4.80 -8.08
CA LYS A 101 -5.97 -3.69 -7.13
C LYS A 101 -4.72 -3.77 -6.26
N GLN A 102 -4.37 -4.94 -5.77
CA GLN A 102 -3.17 -5.15 -4.95
C GLN A 102 -1.90 -4.88 -5.75
N LEU A 103 -1.78 -5.45 -6.96
CA LEU A 103 -0.60 -5.30 -7.80
C LEU A 103 -0.42 -3.87 -8.33
N ILE A 104 -1.51 -3.15 -8.64
CA ILE A 104 -1.47 -1.72 -8.99
C ILE A 104 -0.95 -0.91 -7.79
N GLN A 105 -1.46 -1.18 -6.59
CA GLN A 105 -0.97 -0.53 -5.38
C GLN A 105 0.52 -0.82 -5.14
N ASN A 106 0.95 -2.06 -5.31
CA ASN A 106 2.35 -2.44 -5.17
C ASN A 106 3.24 -1.68 -6.15
N ARG A 107 2.83 -1.65 -7.43
CA ARG A 107 3.55 -0.92 -8.47
C ARG A 107 3.65 0.58 -8.17
N TYR A 108 2.59 1.19 -7.63
CA TYR A 108 2.62 2.59 -7.21
C TYR A 108 3.76 2.85 -6.19
N TYR A 109 3.84 2.04 -5.13
CA TYR A 109 4.89 2.23 -4.13
C TYR A 109 6.29 1.92 -4.66
N LEU A 110 6.43 0.93 -5.54
CA LEU A 110 7.73 0.55 -6.11
C LEU A 110 8.19 1.53 -7.20
N SER A 111 7.28 2.26 -7.85
CA SER A 111 7.62 3.21 -8.93
C SER A 111 8.51 4.36 -8.48
N ALA A 112 8.48 4.72 -7.20
CA ALA A 112 9.37 5.73 -6.63
C ALA A 112 10.86 5.36 -6.75
N LEU A 113 11.19 4.09 -6.95
CA LEU A 113 12.56 3.62 -7.16
C LEU A 113 13.07 3.84 -8.60
N GLY A 114 12.22 4.31 -9.52
CA GLY A 114 12.60 4.67 -10.89
C GLY A 114 13.07 3.51 -11.77
N LYS A 115 12.70 2.26 -11.44
CA LYS A 115 13.12 1.06 -12.15
C LYS A 115 11.92 0.36 -12.81
N PRO A 116 12.11 -0.39 -13.91
CA PRO A 116 11.08 -1.27 -14.46
C PRO A 116 10.60 -2.28 -13.42
N ILE A 117 9.27 -2.41 -13.30
CA ILE A 117 8.64 -3.25 -12.28
C ILE A 117 7.85 -4.36 -12.96
N GLN A 118 8.04 -5.58 -12.50
CA GLN A 118 7.22 -6.73 -12.84
C GLN A 118 6.52 -7.24 -11.57
N SER A 119 5.20 -7.28 -11.59
CA SER A 119 4.39 -7.65 -10.43
C SER A 119 3.59 -8.91 -10.72
N TYR A 120 3.72 -9.89 -9.83
CA TYR A 120 3.11 -11.21 -9.91
C TYR A 120 2.31 -11.52 -8.66
N THR A 121 1.33 -12.40 -8.80
CA THR A 121 0.66 -13.08 -7.68
C THR A 121 0.68 -14.58 -7.93
N TYR A 122 1.17 -15.34 -6.97
CA TYR A 122 1.10 -16.80 -6.99
C TYR A 122 -0.01 -17.30 -6.06
N ILE A 123 -0.93 -18.09 -6.60
CA ILE A 123 -2.06 -18.70 -5.87
C ILE A 123 -1.73 -20.17 -5.69
N SER A 124 -1.25 -20.54 -4.51
CA SER A 124 -0.72 -21.90 -4.26
C SER A 124 -1.78 -22.99 -4.36
N SER A 125 -3.01 -22.77 -3.88
CA SER A 125 -4.10 -23.74 -3.96
C SER A 125 -4.51 -24.13 -5.39
N GLN A 126 -4.28 -23.24 -6.35
CA GLN A 126 -4.62 -23.45 -7.75
C GLN A 126 -3.39 -23.64 -8.64
N ASN A 127 -2.20 -23.48 -8.06
CA ASN A 127 -0.93 -23.46 -8.77
C ASN A 127 -0.95 -22.48 -9.95
N ARG A 128 -1.59 -21.34 -9.80
CA ARG A 128 -1.72 -20.30 -10.83
C ARG A 128 -0.78 -19.14 -10.55
N LEU A 129 -0.10 -18.70 -11.57
CA LEU A 129 0.75 -17.51 -11.56
C LEU A 129 0.08 -16.42 -12.39
N MET A 130 -0.22 -15.28 -11.77
CA MET A 130 -0.86 -14.13 -12.41
C MET A 130 0.14 -12.98 -12.50
N ARG A 131 0.03 -12.14 -13.53
CA ARG A 131 0.90 -10.97 -13.75
C ARG A 131 0.09 -9.74 -14.08
N LEU A 132 0.51 -8.59 -13.55
CA LEU A 132 0.00 -7.28 -13.94
C LEU A 132 0.69 -6.82 -15.24
N THR A 133 -0.08 -6.46 -16.24
CA THR A 133 0.42 -5.85 -17.48
C THR A 133 0.69 -4.36 -17.31
N ASN A 134 1.33 -3.71 -18.29
CA ASN A 134 1.54 -2.26 -18.29
C ASN A 134 0.24 -1.45 -18.41
N HIS A 135 -0.83 -2.08 -18.90
CA HIS A 135 -2.17 -1.49 -19.05
C HIS A 135 -3.10 -1.84 -17.89
N ASP A 136 -2.55 -2.23 -16.76
CA ASP A 136 -3.30 -2.55 -15.53
C ASP A 136 -4.22 -3.78 -15.61
N HIS A 137 -4.07 -4.64 -16.61
CA HIS A 137 -4.79 -5.90 -16.67
C HIS A 137 -4.02 -7.04 -16.00
N VAL A 138 -4.74 -7.90 -15.32
CA VAL A 138 -4.19 -9.15 -14.77
C VAL A 138 -4.36 -10.26 -15.81
N ILE A 139 -3.29 -10.97 -16.10
CA ILE A 139 -3.26 -12.09 -17.00
C ILE A 139 -2.52 -13.27 -16.38
N GLU A 140 -2.79 -14.48 -16.83
CA GLU A 140 -2.01 -15.64 -16.43
C GLU A 140 -0.58 -15.53 -16.99
N ALA A 141 0.41 -15.84 -16.16
CA ALA A 141 1.82 -15.70 -16.50
C ALA A 141 2.48 -17.06 -16.72
N SER A 142 3.44 -17.09 -17.64
CA SER A 142 4.29 -18.25 -17.84
C SER A 142 5.39 -18.33 -16.77
N TRP A 143 5.60 -19.52 -16.21
CA TRP A 143 6.71 -19.80 -15.29
C TRP A 143 8.07 -19.48 -15.91
N ASN A 144 8.26 -19.80 -17.20
CA ASN A 144 9.49 -19.49 -17.91
C ASN A 144 9.76 -17.99 -17.96
N GLN A 145 8.72 -17.16 -18.12
CA GLN A 145 8.86 -15.70 -18.09
C GLN A 145 9.28 -15.19 -16.71
N LEU A 146 8.68 -15.71 -15.63
CA LEU A 146 9.08 -15.34 -14.28
C LEU A 146 10.53 -15.77 -14.01
N CYS A 147 10.90 -17.02 -14.33
CA CYS A 147 12.24 -17.52 -14.11
C CYS A 147 13.30 -16.74 -14.91
N ALA A 148 13.01 -16.43 -16.18
CA ALA A 148 13.89 -15.60 -17.00
C ALA A 148 14.05 -14.19 -16.40
N ALA A 149 12.98 -13.60 -15.87
CA ALA A 149 13.04 -12.31 -15.19
C ALA A 149 13.87 -12.39 -13.89
N LEU A 150 13.67 -13.42 -13.06
CA LEU A 150 14.42 -13.64 -11.83
C LEU A 150 15.91 -13.90 -12.05
N GLN A 151 16.29 -14.47 -13.22
CA GLN A 151 17.66 -14.78 -13.59
C GLN A 151 18.32 -13.71 -14.46
N LYS A 152 17.55 -12.67 -14.89
CA LYS A 152 18.08 -11.62 -15.75
C LYS A 152 19.37 -11.03 -15.17
N GLU A 153 20.35 -10.79 -15.99
CA GLU A 153 21.62 -10.18 -15.59
C GLU A 153 21.41 -8.83 -14.88
N GLY A 154 22.19 -8.59 -13.84
CA GLY A 154 22.16 -7.39 -13.03
C GLY A 154 22.54 -7.69 -11.60
N LYS A 155 23.18 -6.73 -10.93
CA LYS A 155 23.56 -6.88 -9.52
C LYS A 155 22.34 -6.76 -8.62
N ASP A 156 22.21 -7.69 -7.69
CA ASP A 156 21.23 -7.59 -6.62
C ASP A 156 21.58 -6.42 -5.70
N TYR A 157 20.54 -5.74 -5.21
CA TYR A 157 20.72 -4.72 -4.20
C TYR A 157 21.16 -5.37 -2.88
N SER A 158 22.37 -5.01 -2.42
CA SER A 158 23.01 -5.59 -1.23
C SER A 158 22.86 -4.72 0.01
N GLY A 159 22.31 -3.52 -0.12
CA GLY A 159 22.12 -2.57 0.99
C GLY A 159 20.91 -2.91 1.85
N ASP A 160 20.67 -2.06 2.85
CA ASP A 160 19.44 -2.11 3.63
C ASP A 160 18.26 -1.58 2.81
N ILE A 161 17.23 -2.42 2.60
CA ILE A 161 16.07 -2.05 1.80
C ILE A 161 15.31 -0.85 2.38
N GLU A 162 15.33 -0.65 3.69
CA GLU A 162 14.65 0.48 4.34
C GLU A 162 15.19 1.82 3.84
N ASN A 163 16.47 1.89 3.47
CA ASN A 163 17.10 3.08 2.92
C ASN A 163 16.61 3.44 1.51
N LEU A 164 15.98 2.50 0.80
CA LEU A 164 15.41 2.73 -0.52
C LEU A 164 14.03 3.40 -0.47
N PHE A 165 13.34 3.36 0.68
CA PHE A 165 11.98 3.84 0.79
C PHE A 165 11.89 4.98 1.79
N ARG A 166 11.54 6.17 1.32
CA ARG A 166 11.27 7.33 2.16
C ARG A 166 9.77 7.56 2.23
N ALA A 167 9.22 7.58 3.44
CA ALA A 167 7.78 7.79 3.65
C ALA A 167 7.30 9.10 3.00
N GLU A 168 8.15 10.12 2.97
CA GLU A 168 7.88 11.45 2.40
C GLU A 168 7.53 11.39 0.91
N TRP A 169 8.00 10.40 0.16
CA TRP A 169 7.68 10.24 -1.26
C TRP A 169 6.21 9.88 -1.51
N TYR A 170 5.54 9.34 -0.51
CA TYR A 170 4.16 8.85 -0.60
C TYR A 170 3.17 9.70 0.19
N LEU A 171 3.69 10.53 1.10
CA LEU A 171 2.90 11.42 1.91
C LEU A 171 2.80 12.78 1.23
N PHE A 172 1.59 13.20 0.94
CA PHE A 172 1.30 14.53 0.44
C PHE A 172 0.01 15.05 1.10
N SER A 173 -0.17 16.34 1.09
CA SER A 173 -1.41 16.97 1.54
C SER A 173 -2.25 17.40 0.33
N PRO A 174 -3.57 17.19 0.36
CA PRO A 174 -4.47 17.78 -0.63
C PRO A 174 -4.29 19.30 -0.80
N LEU A 175 -3.88 19.97 0.26
CA LEU A 175 -3.62 21.41 0.27
C LEU A 175 -2.33 21.79 -0.48
N THR A 176 -1.33 20.94 -0.51
CA THR A 176 -0.06 21.18 -1.21
C THR A 176 -0.06 20.67 -2.65
N GLU A 177 -0.73 19.55 -2.90
CA GLU A 177 -0.79 18.87 -4.21
C GLU A 177 -2.24 18.53 -4.62
N PRO A 178 -3.11 19.54 -4.81
CA PRO A 178 -4.53 19.32 -5.05
C PRO A 178 -4.82 18.51 -6.32
N ASN A 179 -4.06 18.67 -7.38
CA ASN A 179 -4.27 17.90 -8.61
C ASN A 179 -4.01 16.41 -8.42
N ARG A 180 -2.97 16.05 -7.68
CA ARG A 180 -2.66 14.65 -7.33
C ARG A 180 -3.78 14.03 -6.51
N PHE A 181 -4.35 14.79 -5.57
CA PHE A 181 -5.50 14.37 -4.79
C PHE A 181 -6.76 14.18 -5.66
N LEU A 182 -7.09 15.13 -6.50
CA LEU A 182 -8.25 15.08 -7.39
C LEU A 182 -8.17 13.94 -8.41
N ASN A 183 -6.98 13.64 -8.92
CA ASN A 183 -6.72 12.51 -9.81
C ASN A 183 -6.68 11.15 -9.08
N LYS A 184 -6.84 11.14 -7.76
CA LYS A 184 -6.73 9.92 -6.91
C LYS A 184 -5.38 9.20 -7.04
N GLU A 185 -4.31 9.96 -7.22
CA GLU A 185 -2.94 9.44 -7.33
C GLU A 185 -2.34 9.16 -5.94
N TYR A 186 -3.08 8.42 -5.11
CA TYR A 186 -2.67 8.02 -3.77
C TYR A 186 -3.35 6.73 -3.33
N PHE A 187 -2.79 6.12 -2.30
CA PHE A 187 -3.41 4.99 -1.61
C PHE A 187 -3.42 5.26 -0.10
N LEU A 188 -4.58 5.08 0.50
CA LEU A 188 -4.70 5.08 1.95
C LEU A 188 -3.98 3.86 2.54
N THR A 189 -3.30 4.03 3.67
CA THR A 189 -2.73 2.92 4.43
C THR A 189 -3.82 1.97 4.93
N ALA A 190 -3.45 0.78 5.39
CA ALA A 190 -4.42 -0.17 5.95
C ALA A 190 -5.18 0.46 7.13
N GLN A 191 -4.46 1.12 8.04
CA GLN A 191 -5.04 1.82 9.18
C GLN A 191 -6.00 2.94 8.77
N GLN A 192 -5.61 3.78 7.80
CA GLN A 192 -6.48 4.84 7.30
C GLN A 192 -7.75 4.30 6.64
N ARG A 193 -7.66 3.20 5.89
CA ARG A 193 -8.83 2.53 5.30
C ARG A 193 -9.77 1.99 6.37
N ASP A 194 -9.24 1.42 7.45
CA ASP A 194 -10.05 0.91 8.55
C ASP A 194 -10.75 2.03 9.29
N ILE A 195 -10.06 3.13 9.60
CA ILE A 195 -10.66 4.33 10.20
C ILE A 195 -11.77 4.87 9.30
N LYS A 196 -11.51 5.06 8.02
CA LYS A 196 -12.53 5.51 7.04
C LYS A 196 -13.75 4.59 7.04
N ARG A 197 -13.54 3.27 6.98
CA ARG A 197 -14.63 2.28 6.98
C ARG A 197 -15.47 2.36 8.25
N GLN A 198 -14.83 2.49 9.43
CA GLN A 198 -15.53 2.61 10.70
C GLN A 198 -16.36 3.89 10.77
N ILE A 199 -15.80 5.04 10.37
CA ILE A 199 -16.50 6.33 10.35
C ILE A 199 -17.71 6.26 9.40
N LEU A 200 -17.51 5.82 8.15
CA LEU A 200 -18.59 5.74 7.17
C LEU A 200 -19.69 4.75 7.59
N LYS A 201 -19.33 3.64 8.23
CA LYS A 201 -20.31 2.68 8.77
C LYS A 201 -21.15 3.33 9.86
N LYS A 202 -20.54 4.00 10.83
CA LYS A 202 -21.24 4.66 11.92
C LYS A 202 -22.14 5.80 11.42
N ILE A 203 -21.69 6.61 10.47
CA ILE A 203 -22.53 7.64 9.83
C ILE A 203 -23.77 7.03 9.19
N CYS A 204 -23.68 5.82 8.62
CA CYS A 204 -24.85 5.13 8.06
C CYS A 204 -25.79 4.55 9.11
N GLU A 205 -25.26 4.15 10.28
CA GLU A 205 -26.03 3.51 11.35
C GLU A 205 -26.64 4.54 12.34
N GLU A 206 -25.91 5.61 12.61
CA GLU A 206 -26.25 6.66 13.55
C GLU A 206 -26.56 7.95 12.76
N GLN A 207 -27.76 8.51 12.90
CA GLN A 207 -28.13 9.74 12.17
C GLN A 207 -27.30 10.97 12.59
N THR A 208 -26.73 10.95 13.79
CA THR A 208 -25.86 12.00 14.33
C THR A 208 -24.70 11.38 15.10
N GLY A 209 -23.50 11.94 14.98
CA GLY A 209 -22.34 11.45 15.71
C GLY A 209 -21.12 12.36 15.57
N TYR A 210 -20.24 12.30 16.57
CA TYR A 210 -18.95 12.99 16.57
C TYR A 210 -17.82 11.96 16.46
N PHE A 211 -16.91 12.20 15.54
CA PHE A 211 -15.77 11.32 15.30
C PHE A 211 -14.49 12.13 15.33
N SER A 212 -13.49 11.65 16.05
CA SER A 212 -12.15 12.23 16.02
C SER A 212 -11.11 11.16 15.74
N PHE A 213 -10.07 11.53 15.02
CA PHE A 213 -8.86 10.72 14.89
C PHE A 213 -7.63 11.60 15.03
N SER A 214 -6.67 11.11 15.78
CA SER A 214 -5.41 11.79 16.06
C SER A 214 -4.23 10.95 15.55
N GLY A 215 -3.08 11.58 15.41
CA GLY A 215 -1.87 10.89 14.98
C GLY A 215 -0.70 11.87 14.86
N LEU A 216 0.50 11.33 14.75
CA LEU A 216 1.71 12.11 14.60
C LEU A 216 1.69 13.01 13.35
N PRO A 217 2.44 14.11 13.32
CA PRO A 217 2.62 14.91 12.12
C PRO A 217 3.09 14.04 10.93
N GLY A 218 2.61 14.35 9.73
CA GLY A 218 2.99 13.62 8.52
C GLY A 218 2.38 12.21 8.36
N THR A 219 1.41 11.80 9.18
CA THR A 219 0.73 10.50 9.02
C THR A 219 -0.44 10.50 8.04
N GLY A 220 -0.67 11.64 7.36
CA GLY A 220 -1.73 11.78 6.35
C GLY A 220 -3.14 11.97 6.90
N LYS A 221 -3.28 12.60 8.07
CA LYS A 221 -4.59 12.92 8.67
C LYS A 221 -5.45 13.77 7.73
N THR A 222 -4.90 14.87 7.23
CA THR A 222 -5.56 15.74 6.26
C THR A 222 -5.98 14.98 5.00
N LEU A 223 -5.12 14.11 4.46
CA LEU A 223 -5.45 13.26 3.31
C LEU A 223 -6.65 12.35 3.58
N LEU A 224 -6.67 11.71 4.76
CA LEU A 224 -7.77 10.84 5.18
C LEU A 224 -9.07 11.63 5.33
N LEU A 225 -9.02 12.80 5.97
CA LEU A 225 -10.17 13.67 6.18
C LEU A 225 -10.79 14.10 4.85
N TYR A 226 -9.97 14.58 3.91
CA TYR A 226 -10.42 14.98 2.58
C TYR A 226 -10.95 13.79 1.74
N ASP A 227 -10.35 12.61 1.88
CA ASP A 227 -10.83 11.40 1.22
C ASP A 227 -12.19 10.93 1.76
N ILE A 228 -12.45 11.10 3.07
CA ILE A 228 -13.76 10.89 3.68
C ILE A 228 -14.77 11.91 3.15
N ALA A 229 -14.42 13.20 3.14
CA ALA A 229 -15.25 14.28 2.61
C ALA A 229 -15.67 14.03 1.16
N MET A 230 -14.73 13.65 0.29
CA MET A 230 -15.03 13.26 -1.11
C MET A 230 -16.02 12.09 -1.19
N LYS A 231 -15.94 11.13 -0.29
CA LYS A 231 -16.87 10.00 -0.29
C LYS A 231 -18.27 10.41 0.14
N LEU A 232 -18.39 11.27 1.15
CA LEU A 232 -19.67 11.78 1.65
C LEU A 232 -20.33 12.73 0.63
N SER A 233 -19.52 13.59 -0.02
CA SER A 233 -20.01 14.57 -1.00
C SER A 233 -20.65 13.96 -2.26
N ASN A 234 -20.47 12.67 -2.50
CA ASN A 234 -21.15 11.98 -3.62
C ASN A 234 -22.67 12.06 -3.53
N ARG A 235 -23.23 12.21 -2.33
CA ARG A 235 -24.69 12.18 -2.10
C ARG A 235 -25.22 13.43 -1.39
N GLN A 236 -24.38 14.16 -0.65
CA GLN A 236 -24.81 15.19 0.29
C GLN A 236 -23.83 16.36 0.31
N GLN A 237 -24.29 17.51 0.79
CA GLN A 237 -23.45 18.69 0.99
C GLN A 237 -22.54 18.48 2.21
N VAL A 238 -21.26 18.78 2.06
CA VAL A 238 -20.22 18.62 3.07
C VAL A 238 -19.48 19.94 3.26
N CYS A 239 -19.10 20.24 4.49
CA CYS A 239 -18.22 21.37 4.79
C CYS A 239 -16.88 20.85 5.33
N ILE A 240 -15.78 21.43 4.84
CA ILE A 240 -14.46 21.29 5.44
C ILE A 240 -14.05 22.61 6.04
N ILE A 241 -13.80 22.59 7.33
CA ILE A 241 -13.26 23.73 8.09
C ILE A 241 -11.78 23.47 8.31
N HIS A 242 -10.93 24.37 7.83
CA HIS A 242 -9.50 24.30 8.07
C HIS A 242 -9.10 25.38 9.08
N CYS A 243 -8.56 24.95 10.23
CA CYS A 243 -8.06 25.85 11.26
C CYS A 243 -6.61 26.23 10.94
N GLY A 244 -6.38 27.48 10.58
CA GLY A 244 -5.08 28.02 10.19
C GLY A 244 -5.02 28.53 8.75
N GLU A 245 -3.80 28.77 8.24
CA GLU A 245 -3.61 29.31 6.87
C GLU A 245 -3.87 28.24 5.81
N ALA A 246 -5.01 28.34 5.13
CA ALA A 246 -5.27 27.63 3.89
C ALA A 246 -4.47 28.26 2.75
N GLY A 247 -3.47 27.58 2.24
CA GLY A 247 -2.64 28.11 1.16
C GLY A 247 -3.43 28.39 -0.12
N LYS A 248 -2.91 29.23 -1.02
CA LYS A 248 -3.53 29.63 -2.31
C LYS A 248 -4.04 28.48 -3.19
N LYS A 249 -3.53 27.27 -3.02
CA LYS A 249 -3.93 26.07 -3.78
C LYS A 249 -5.31 25.52 -3.36
N TRP A 250 -5.88 25.96 -2.26
CA TRP A 250 -7.20 25.57 -1.78
C TRP A 250 -8.32 25.91 -2.78
N GLU A 251 -8.16 27.02 -3.50
CA GLU A 251 -9.09 27.41 -4.55
C GLU A 251 -9.25 26.35 -5.66
N ILE A 252 -8.22 25.57 -5.94
CA ILE A 252 -8.26 24.50 -6.95
C ILE A 252 -9.22 23.39 -6.50
N LEU A 253 -9.18 23.04 -5.21
CA LEU A 253 -10.10 22.06 -4.64
C LEU A 253 -11.54 22.56 -4.66
N HIS A 254 -11.76 23.80 -4.23
CA HIS A 254 -13.09 24.43 -4.22
C HIS A 254 -13.74 24.45 -5.61
N LYS A 255 -13.00 24.81 -6.66
CA LYS A 255 -13.50 24.84 -8.04
C LYS A 255 -13.88 23.46 -8.59
N ARG A 256 -13.26 22.39 -8.11
CA ARG A 256 -13.43 21.03 -8.65
C ARG A 256 -14.40 20.18 -7.82
N LEU A 257 -14.57 20.48 -6.54
CA LEU A 257 -15.39 19.70 -5.59
C LEU A 257 -16.67 20.47 -5.24
N GLN A 258 -17.62 20.47 -6.16
CA GLN A 258 -18.85 21.31 -6.13
C GLN A 258 -19.78 21.07 -4.92
N ARG A 259 -19.68 19.91 -4.23
CA ARG A 259 -20.47 19.59 -3.04
C ARG A 259 -19.68 19.64 -1.74
N ILE A 260 -18.51 20.27 -1.79
CA ILE A 260 -17.69 20.49 -0.61
C ILE A 260 -17.42 21.99 -0.50
N ASP A 261 -17.95 22.57 0.54
CA ASP A 261 -17.62 23.95 0.88
C ASP A 261 -16.38 23.96 1.78
N PHE A 262 -15.49 24.89 1.51
CA PHE A 262 -14.24 25.06 2.22
C PHE A 262 -14.27 26.36 2.97
N LEU A 263 -14.16 26.32 4.28
CA LEU A 263 -14.17 27.47 5.18
C LEU A 263 -12.89 27.51 6.00
N SER A 264 -12.40 28.71 6.26
CA SER A 264 -11.40 28.93 7.31
C SER A 264 -12.10 29.21 8.63
N ASP A 265 -11.42 29.00 9.75
CA ASP A 265 -11.91 29.33 11.09
C ASP A 265 -12.39 30.79 11.21
N ASN A 266 -11.70 31.73 10.57
CA ASN A 266 -12.05 33.15 10.54
C ASN A 266 -13.39 33.47 9.84
N GLN A 267 -13.89 32.56 9.01
CA GLN A 267 -15.15 32.71 8.27
C GLN A 267 -16.37 32.20 9.03
N LEU A 268 -16.17 31.49 10.13
CA LEU A 268 -17.26 30.90 10.93
C LEU A 268 -18.12 31.95 11.65
N GLU A 269 -17.58 33.11 11.92
CA GLU A 269 -18.29 34.17 12.69
C GLU A 269 -19.33 34.94 11.86
N THR A 270 -19.32 34.86 10.54
CA THR A 270 -20.06 35.84 9.73
C THR A 270 -21.26 35.29 8.94
N GLN A 271 -21.32 34.03 8.54
CA GLN A 271 -22.43 33.51 7.70
C GLN A 271 -22.56 31.96 7.70
N PHE A 272 -22.23 31.28 8.77
CA PHE A 272 -22.22 29.82 8.80
C PHE A 272 -23.48 29.27 9.46
N SER A 273 -24.25 28.41 8.72
CA SER A 273 -25.31 27.60 9.29
C SER A 273 -24.90 26.14 9.27
N LEU A 274 -24.87 25.53 10.45
CA LEU A 274 -24.58 24.08 10.59
C LEU A 274 -25.65 23.21 9.90
N GLU A 275 -26.86 23.72 9.79
CA GLU A 275 -28.03 22.99 9.26
C GLU A 275 -27.94 22.74 7.75
N ASP A 276 -27.11 23.50 7.03
CA ASP A 276 -26.93 23.37 5.58
C ASP A 276 -26.09 22.15 5.17
N TYR A 277 -25.41 21.53 6.12
CA TYR A 277 -24.45 20.47 5.84
C TYR A 277 -24.82 19.16 6.53
N HIS A 278 -24.72 18.08 5.77
CA HIS A 278 -24.86 16.73 6.33
C HIS A 278 -23.65 16.29 7.15
N ALA A 279 -22.49 16.74 6.78
CA ALA A 279 -21.25 16.46 7.48
C ALA A 279 -20.34 17.67 7.49
N ILE A 280 -19.76 17.95 8.65
CA ILE A 280 -18.77 18.98 8.86
C ILE A 280 -17.48 18.30 9.32
N LEU A 281 -16.40 18.53 8.60
CA LEU A 281 -15.08 17.96 8.87
C LEU A 281 -14.13 19.10 9.25
N VAL A 282 -13.43 18.97 10.36
CA VAL A 282 -12.51 19.99 10.87
C VAL A 282 -11.10 19.44 10.79
N ASP A 283 -10.24 20.12 10.06
CA ASP A 283 -8.81 19.80 9.95
C ASP A 283 -8.00 20.74 10.86
N GLU A 284 -6.93 20.20 11.46
CA GLU A 284 -6.06 20.92 12.42
C GLU A 284 -6.83 21.51 13.61
N ALA A 285 -7.84 20.79 14.13
CA ALA A 285 -8.57 21.17 15.34
C ALA A 285 -7.67 20.97 16.57
N HIS A 286 -7.07 22.03 17.06
CA HIS A 286 -6.21 22.06 18.26
C HIS A 286 -6.92 22.72 19.45
#